data_07c6f6a7dd01c64332503c71be95f183
#
_entry.id   07c6f6a7dd01c64332503c71be95f183
#
_cell.length_a   1.000
_cell.length_b   1.000
_cell.length_c   1.000
_cell.angle_alpha   90.00
_cell.angle_beta   90.00
_cell.angle_gamma   90.00
#
_symmetry.space_group_name_H-M   'P 1'
#
loop_
_entity.id
_entity.type
_entity.pdbx_description
1 polymer ?
#
loop_
_entity_poly.entity_id
_entity_poly.type
_entity_poly.pdbx_seq_one_letter_code
_entity_poly.pdbx_strand_id
1 'polypeptide(L)'
;MSPVRMKQPRLVVTFYTTAGAIAAEQLCRKAGLEGKLISVPRCLTSDCGIAWSAPPETRAVLEQQFREAGIETAGFHELLV
;
A
#
# COMPACT_ATOMS: atom_id res chain seq x y z
N MET A 1 -0.06 30.18 7.23
CA MET A 1 1.06 29.67 6.45
C MET A 1 0.90 28.19 6.20
N SER A 2 0.94 27.77 4.98
CA SER A 2 0.84 26.36 4.72
C SER A 2 2.18 25.69 5.00
N PRO A 3 2.19 24.63 5.80
CA PRO A 3 3.45 23.93 6.07
C PRO A 3 3.98 23.30 4.78
N VAL A 4 5.28 23.32 4.64
CA VAL A 4 5.89 22.59 3.55
C VAL A 4 5.69 21.11 3.82
N ARG A 5 4.99 20.45 2.92
CA ARG A 5 4.78 19.01 3.05
C ARG A 5 6.07 18.30 2.68
N MET A 6 6.73 17.73 3.65
CA MET A 6 7.94 16.96 3.41
C MET A 6 7.55 15.59 2.86
N LYS A 7 8.17 15.23 1.76
CA LYS A 7 8.01 13.90 1.21
C LYS A 7 8.73 12.90 2.11
N GLN A 8 8.07 11.81 2.40
CA GLN A 8 8.62 10.76 3.25
C GLN A 8 8.68 9.46 2.47
N PRO A 9 9.66 8.60 2.78
CA PRO A 9 9.67 7.27 2.20
C PRO A 9 8.42 6.51 2.62
N ARG A 10 7.70 5.98 1.64
CA ARG A 10 6.51 5.17 1.92
C ARG A 10 6.56 3.93 1.06
N LEU A 11 6.07 2.84 1.63
CA LEU A 11 5.84 1.63 0.86
C LEU A 11 4.47 1.77 0.21
N VAL A 12 4.43 1.59 -1.10
CA VAL A 12 3.18 1.64 -1.87
C VAL A 12 2.98 0.29 -2.51
N VAL A 13 1.90 -0.38 -2.13
CA VAL A 13 1.57 -1.70 -2.66
C VAL A 13 0.43 -1.55 -3.66
N THR A 14 0.65 -2.00 -4.88
CA THR A 14 -0.37 -1.95 -5.91
C THR A 14 -1.05 -3.30 -6.07
N PHE A 15 -2.27 -3.29 -6.57
CA PHE A 15 -3.10 -4.49 -6.70
C PHE A 15 -3.68 -4.58 -8.10
N TYR A 16 -4.06 -5.78 -8.50
CA TYR A 16 -4.71 -5.99 -9.79
C TYR A 16 -6.18 -5.60 -9.79
N THR A 17 -6.83 -5.67 -8.63
CA THR A 17 -8.26 -5.37 -8.51
C THR A 17 -8.54 -4.51 -7.30
N THR A 18 -9.65 -3.77 -7.37
CA THR A 18 -10.12 -2.98 -6.22
C THR A 18 -10.48 -3.90 -5.06
N ALA A 19 -11.06 -5.05 -5.34
CA ALA A 19 -11.40 -6.02 -4.30
C ALA A 19 -10.15 -6.48 -3.54
N GLY A 20 -9.03 -6.68 -4.25
CA GLY A 20 -7.77 -7.05 -3.61
C GLY A 20 -7.26 -5.94 -2.69
N ALA A 21 -7.35 -4.70 -3.13
CA ALA A 21 -6.91 -3.57 -2.32
C ALA A 21 -7.76 -3.43 -1.05
N ILE A 22 -9.06 -3.61 -1.16
CA ILE A 22 -9.95 -3.55 0.00
C ILE A 22 -9.69 -4.69 0.96
N ALA A 23 -9.47 -5.90 0.45
CA ALA A 23 -9.13 -7.04 1.28
C ALA A 23 -7.82 -6.80 2.03
N ALA A 24 -6.85 -6.18 1.38
CA ALA A 24 -5.58 -5.84 2.01
C ALA A 24 -5.78 -4.83 3.14
N GLU A 25 -6.62 -3.82 2.92
CA GLU A 25 -6.93 -2.85 3.95
C GLU A 25 -7.56 -3.52 5.18
N GLN A 26 -8.54 -4.37 4.95
CA GLN A 26 -9.22 -5.06 6.05
C GLN A 26 -8.25 -5.97 6.82
N LEU A 27 -7.39 -6.67 6.12
CA LEU A 27 -6.38 -7.52 6.74
C LEU A 27 -5.43 -6.71 7.61
N CYS A 28 -4.95 -5.59 7.09
CA CYS A 28 -4.00 -4.75 7.82
C CYS A 28 -4.64 -4.13 9.05
N ARG A 29 -5.88 -3.69 8.95
CA ARG A 29 -6.60 -3.16 10.12
C ARG A 29 -6.78 -4.22 11.19
N LYS A 30 -7.14 -5.43 10.78
CA LYS A 30 -7.34 -6.53 11.72
C LYS A 30 -6.02 -6.93 12.39
N ALA A 31 -4.93 -6.87 11.66
CA ALA A 31 -3.61 -7.21 12.18
C ALA A 31 -2.95 -6.06 12.94
N GLY A 32 -3.57 -4.88 12.97
CA GLY A 32 -3.01 -3.71 13.64
C GLY A 32 -1.85 -3.08 12.89
N LEU A 33 -1.75 -3.30 11.59
CA LEU A 33 -0.69 -2.73 10.76
C LEU A 33 -1.04 -1.33 10.32
N GLU A 34 -0.06 -0.43 10.42
CA GLU A 34 -0.24 0.95 10.03
C GLU A 34 -0.29 1.09 8.52
N GLY A 35 -1.18 1.97 8.04
CA GLY A 35 -1.27 2.26 6.62
C GLY A 35 -2.65 2.77 6.24
N LYS A 36 -2.82 3.07 4.95
CA LYS A 36 -4.09 3.54 4.43
C LYS A 36 -4.15 3.32 2.92
N LEU A 37 -5.38 3.28 2.39
CA LEU A 37 -5.57 3.27 0.94
C LEU A 37 -5.36 4.67 0.38
N ILE A 38 -4.69 4.73 -0.76
CA ILE A 38 -4.43 6.00 -1.47
C ILE A 38 -4.68 5.78 -2.95
N SER A 39 -4.82 6.88 -3.70
CA SER A 39 -4.78 6.80 -5.16
C SER A 39 -3.37 6.42 -5.59
N VAL A 40 -3.27 5.60 -6.63
CA VAL A 40 -1.96 5.20 -7.16
C VAL A 40 -1.20 6.45 -7.61
N PRO A 41 0.06 6.65 -7.15
CA PRO A 41 0.86 7.78 -7.61
C PRO A 41 1.06 7.76 -9.12
N ARG A 42 1.21 8.96 -9.71
CA ARG A 42 1.35 9.10 -11.16
C ARG A 42 2.54 8.36 -11.73
N CYS A 43 3.58 8.16 -10.92
CA CYS A 43 4.78 7.46 -11.40
C CYS A 43 4.58 5.95 -11.49
N LEU A 44 3.44 5.44 -11.04
CA LEU A 44 3.12 4.02 -11.10
C LEU A 44 1.91 3.78 -11.99
N THR A 45 1.87 2.59 -12.57
CA THR A 45 0.72 2.13 -13.33
C THR A 45 0.01 1.04 -12.53
N SER A 46 -1.31 1.11 -12.45
CA SER A 46 -2.10 0.10 -11.75
C SER A 46 -3.46 -0.03 -12.40
N ASP A 47 -3.93 -1.27 -12.48
CA ASP A 47 -5.23 -1.56 -13.08
C ASP A 47 -6.40 -1.11 -12.21
N CYS A 48 -6.22 -1.06 -10.89
CA CYS A 48 -7.33 -0.73 -10.00
C CYS A 48 -7.37 0.72 -9.54
N GLY A 49 -6.30 1.48 -9.75
CA GLY A 49 -6.27 2.90 -9.41
C GLY A 49 -6.09 3.22 -7.94
N ILE A 50 -6.08 2.24 -7.06
CA ILE A 50 -5.82 2.45 -5.63
C ILE A 50 -4.69 1.56 -5.15
N ALA A 51 -4.04 2.00 -4.08
CA ALA A 51 -2.90 1.30 -3.53
C ALA A 51 -2.91 1.40 -2.01
N TRP A 52 -2.12 0.56 -1.36
CA TRP A 52 -1.94 0.59 0.09
C TRP A 52 -0.64 1.31 0.40
N SER A 53 -0.71 2.39 1.19
CA SER A 53 0.47 3.13 1.62
C SER A 53 0.79 2.78 3.06
N ALA A 54 2.04 2.44 3.33
CA ALA A 54 2.47 2.01 4.66
C ALA A 54 3.91 2.44 4.92
N PRO A 55 4.36 2.37 6.18
CA PRO A 55 5.78 2.61 6.49
C PRO A 55 6.66 1.57 5.77
N PRO A 56 7.82 1.99 5.24
CA PRO A 56 8.69 1.07 4.49
C PRO A 56 9.13 -0.15 5.29
N GLU A 57 9.31 -0.01 6.58
CA GLU A 57 9.74 -1.09 7.45
C GLU A 57 8.73 -2.22 7.59
N THR A 58 7.48 -2.00 7.16
CA THR A 58 6.45 -3.03 7.23
C THR A 58 6.44 -3.95 6.03
N ARG A 59 7.33 -3.73 5.05
CA ARG A 59 7.32 -4.47 3.80
C ARG A 59 7.35 -5.99 3.99
N ALA A 60 8.28 -6.48 4.81
CA ALA A 60 8.42 -7.92 5.02
C ALA A 60 7.14 -8.51 5.63
N VAL A 61 6.56 -7.81 6.60
CA VAL A 61 5.34 -8.26 7.24
C VAL A 61 4.18 -8.27 6.25
N LEU A 62 4.07 -7.22 5.43
CA LEU A 62 2.99 -7.13 4.44
C LEU A 62 3.13 -8.21 3.38
N GLU A 63 4.34 -8.47 2.89
CA GLU A 63 4.56 -9.52 1.91
C GLU A 63 4.11 -10.87 2.45
N GLN A 64 4.46 -11.16 3.70
CA GLN A 64 4.07 -12.41 4.34
C GLN A 64 2.57 -12.48 4.56
N GLN A 65 1.97 -11.44 5.13
CA GLN A 65 0.54 -11.42 5.44
C GLN A 65 -0.32 -11.55 4.18
N PHE A 66 0.04 -10.84 3.13
CA PHE A 66 -0.72 -10.91 1.88
C PHE A 66 -0.60 -12.28 1.23
N ARG A 67 0.59 -12.88 1.29
CA ARG A 67 0.81 -14.22 0.75
C ARG A 67 -0.03 -15.25 1.49
N GLU A 68 -0.05 -15.18 2.82
CA GLU A 68 -0.80 -16.13 3.64
C GLU A 68 -2.30 -15.97 3.45
N ALA A 69 -2.77 -14.76 3.20
CA ALA A 69 -4.18 -14.48 2.98
C ALA A 69 -4.63 -14.73 1.54
N GLY A 70 -3.68 -15.04 0.64
CA GLY A 70 -4.01 -15.26 -0.76
C GLY A 70 -4.34 -13.98 -1.51
N ILE A 71 -3.89 -12.82 -1.01
CA ILE A 71 -4.13 -11.55 -1.69
C ILE A 71 -3.05 -11.34 -2.74
N GLU A 72 -3.47 -11.21 -4.00
CA GLU A 72 -2.53 -10.94 -5.08
C GLU A 72 -2.16 -9.47 -5.12
N THR A 73 -0.86 -9.19 -5.22
CA THR A 73 -0.35 -7.83 -5.35
C THR A 73 0.33 -7.68 -6.70
N ALA A 74 0.20 -6.48 -7.29
CA ALA A 74 0.87 -6.20 -8.56
C ALA A 74 2.33 -5.81 -8.33
N GLY A 75 2.62 -5.13 -7.22
CA GLY A 75 3.99 -4.77 -6.91
C GLY A 75 4.12 -4.06 -5.57
N PHE A 76 5.34 -4.06 -5.05
CA PHE A 76 5.73 -3.33 -3.86
C PHE A 76 6.74 -2.27 -4.28
N HIS A 77 6.46 -1.01 -3.97
CA HIS A 77 7.29 0.11 -4.39
C HIS A 77 7.62 0.99 -3.19
N GLU A 78 8.87 1.42 -3.10
CA GLU A 78 9.25 2.38 -2.07
C GLU A 78 9.42 3.73 -2.75
N LEU A 79 8.57 4.68 -2.38
CA LEU A 79 8.49 5.98 -3.02
C LEU A 79 8.57 7.09 -1.99
N LEU A 80 9.01 8.27 -2.44
CA LEU A 80 8.91 9.51 -1.68
C LEU A 80 7.60 10.18 -2.04
N VAL A 81 6.66 10.14 -1.14
CA VAL A 81 5.33 10.69 -1.38
C VAL A 81 4.81 11.47 -0.18
#